data_2e2a2c21986980b687e88117b309ec7a
#
_entry.id   2e2a2c21986980b687e88117b309ec7a
#
_cell.length_a   1.000
_cell.length_b   1.000
_cell.length_c   1.000
_cell.angle_alpha   90.00
_cell.angle_beta   90.00
_cell.angle_gamma   90.00
#
_symmetry.space_group_name_H-M   'P 1'
#
loop_
_entity.id
_entity.type
_entity.pdbx_description
1 polymer ?
#
loop_
_entity_poly.entity_id
_entity_poly.type
_entity_poly.pdbx_seq_one_letter_code
_entity_poly.pdbx_strand_id
1 'polypeptide(L)'
;MKPSKYAKPFRVADGASFRLKDFDPVETLGLKSKEHAHETLEHGIARLCDLQEKLYAQDRWAVLVILQAMDAAGKDSTIKHVMSGLNPQGCSVTSFKAPSAEDLDHEFLWRATRSLPERGKIGIFNRSYYEEVLVVRVHPEILSRERLPPDLVSGKIWQGRFDDINAYERYLSRNGIVVLKFFLNVSKKEQKRRFLERLDEPEKNWKFSASDVLERQHWNEYMGAYEDMIRNTSTERAPWYIVPADHKWFTRVVVAEALVHVLDKLNLSFPKVDAEKRKDLKKARIILKNEK
;
A
#
# COMPACT_ATOMS: atom_id res chain seq x y z
N MET A 1 12.15 20.94 -4.54
CA MET A 1 12.06 19.54 -4.04
C MET A 1 13.01 18.67 -4.86
N LYS A 2 13.95 17.95 -4.21
CA LYS A 2 14.81 17.00 -4.96
C LYS A 2 13.91 15.86 -5.49
N PRO A 3 14.10 15.40 -6.73
CA PRO A 3 13.34 14.26 -7.22
C PRO A 3 13.61 13.04 -6.35
N SER A 4 12.58 12.26 -6.09
CA SER A 4 12.69 10.98 -5.38
C SER A 4 13.70 10.08 -6.11
N LYS A 5 14.83 9.81 -5.48
CA LYS A 5 15.94 9.09 -6.10
C LYS A 5 15.62 7.60 -6.24
N TYR A 6 15.07 7.01 -5.19
CA TYR A 6 14.87 5.57 -5.10
C TYR A 6 13.46 5.14 -5.47
N ALA A 7 12.43 5.98 -5.31
CA ALA A 7 11.07 5.59 -5.65
C ALA A 7 10.67 5.91 -7.11
N LYS A 8 11.18 7.03 -7.68
CA LYS A 8 10.80 7.46 -9.03
C LYS A 8 11.05 6.41 -10.12
N PRO A 9 12.19 5.67 -10.17
CA PRO A 9 12.45 4.67 -11.21
C PRO A 9 11.45 3.51 -11.23
N PHE A 10 10.78 3.25 -10.11
CA PHE A 10 9.83 2.16 -9.96
C PHE A 10 8.37 2.60 -10.13
N ARG A 11 8.12 3.88 -10.39
CA ARG A 11 6.78 4.43 -10.58
C ARG A 11 6.29 4.16 -12.00
N VAL A 12 5.19 3.45 -12.13
CA VAL A 12 4.45 3.21 -13.37
C VAL A 12 3.17 4.03 -13.31
N ALA A 13 3.08 5.08 -14.11
CA ALA A 13 1.93 5.99 -14.18
C ALA A 13 1.03 5.71 -15.38
N ASP A 14 1.57 5.02 -16.38
CA ASP A 14 0.88 4.51 -17.55
C ASP A 14 1.25 3.04 -17.73
N GLY A 15 0.24 2.18 -17.68
CA GLY A 15 0.41 0.73 -17.77
C GLY A 15 0.51 0.21 -19.22
N ALA A 16 0.22 0.99 -20.25
CA ALA A 16 0.07 0.52 -21.62
C ALA A 16 1.29 -0.26 -22.15
N SER A 17 2.50 0.18 -21.80
CA SER A 17 3.76 -0.47 -22.21
C SER A 17 4.43 -1.28 -21.10
N PHE A 18 3.77 -1.47 -19.96
CA PHE A 18 4.35 -2.14 -18.81
C PHE A 18 4.67 -3.61 -19.12
N ARG A 19 5.85 -4.04 -18.70
CA ARG A 19 6.26 -5.46 -18.67
C ARG A 19 6.96 -5.72 -17.36
N LEU A 20 6.48 -6.70 -16.61
CA LEU A 20 7.03 -7.02 -15.28
C LEU A 20 8.51 -7.45 -15.35
N LYS A 21 8.93 -8.10 -16.41
CA LYS A 21 10.33 -8.51 -16.65
C LYS A 21 11.34 -7.37 -16.75
N ASP A 22 10.89 -6.15 -16.97
CA ASP A 22 11.75 -4.96 -17.04
C ASP A 22 12.11 -4.43 -15.63
N PHE A 23 11.55 -5.02 -14.57
CA PHE A 23 11.75 -4.64 -13.17
C PHE A 23 12.44 -5.76 -12.40
N ASP A 24 13.75 -5.62 -12.19
CA ASP A 24 14.55 -6.63 -11.49
C ASP A 24 14.25 -6.61 -9.98
N PRO A 25 13.82 -7.76 -9.38
CA PRO A 25 13.55 -7.85 -7.95
C PRO A 25 14.77 -7.68 -7.04
N VAL A 26 16.00 -7.79 -7.57
CA VAL A 26 17.26 -7.60 -6.81
C VAL A 26 17.81 -6.17 -6.92
N GLU A 27 17.23 -5.30 -7.74
CA GLU A 27 17.73 -3.94 -7.96
C GLU A 27 17.82 -3.11 -6.68
N THR A 28 18.90 -2.34 -6.53
CA THR A 28 19.12 -1.46 -5.38
C THR A 28 19.54 -0.03 -5.77
N LEU A 29 19.58 0.29 -7.06
CA LEU A 29 20.01 1.59 -7.60
C LEU A 29 21.35 2.07 -7.05
N GLY A 30 22.27 1.14 -6.82
CA GLY A 30 23.60 1.42 -6.30
C GLY A 30 23.65 1.75 -4.82
N LEU A 31 22.60 1.52 -4.05
CA LEU A 31 22.63 1.59 -2.59
C LEU A 31 23.38 0.36 -2.07
N LYS A 32 24.62 0.59 -1.60
CA LYS A 32 25.64 -0.46 -1.45
C LYS A 32 25.57 -1.25 -0.14
N SER A 33 24.97 -0.69 0.92
CA SER A 33 24.98 -1.34 2.23
C SER A 33 23.66 -1.21 2.98
N LYS A 34 23.46 -2.12 3.92
CA LYS A 34 22.30 -2.07 4.83
C LYS A 34 22.36 -0.86 5.77
N GLU A 35 23.55 -0.46 6.17
CA GLU A 35 23.82 0.67 7.07
C GLU A 35 23.37 1.98 6.41
N HIS A 36 23.80 2.21 5.17
CA HIS A 36 23.38 3.39 4.40
C HIS A 36 21.87 3.40 4.11
N ALA A 37 21.31 2.22 3.87
CA ALA A 37 19.85 2.09 3.72
C ALA A 37 19.11 2.40 5.02
N HIS A 38 19.69 2.03 6.17
CA HIS A 38 19.11 2.31 7.49
C HIS A 38 19.06 3.83 7.74
N GLU A 39 20.17 4.52 7.55
CA GLU A 39 20.25 5.99 7.67
C GLU A 39 19.24 6.69 6.73
N THR A 40 19.18 6.23 5.47
CA THR A 40 18.24 6.79 4.48
C THR A 40 16.79 6.58 4.92
N LEU A 41 16.47 5.39 5.46
CA LEU A 41 15.15 5.06 5.97
C LEU A 41 14.79 5.88 7.20
N GLU A 42 15.69 6.06 8.15
CA GLU A 42 15.49 6.87 9.36
C GLU A 42 15.16 8.32 9.02
N HIS A 43 15.91 8.93 8.10
CA HIS A 43 15.59 10.27 7.59
C HIS A 43 14.22 10.32 6.90
N GLY A 44 13.91 9.29 6.11
CA GLY A 44 12.59 9.17 5.47
C GLY A 44 11.45 9.07 6.48
N ILE A 45 11.60 8.26 7.53
CA ILE A 45 10.62 8.09 8.60
C ILE A 45 10.43 9.38 9.39
N ALA A 46 11.53 10.05 9.77
CA ALA A 46 11.44 11.33 10.48
C ALA A 46 10.66 12.38 9.66
N ARG A 47 10.92 12.45 8.36
CA ARG A 47 10.15 13.33 7.47
C ARG A 47 8.70 12.90 7.34
N LEU A 48 8.42 11.60 7.28
CA LEU A 48 7.08 11.04 7.19
C LEU A 48 6.26 11.37 8.45
N CYS A 49 6.87 11.32 9.64
CA CYS A 49 6.24 11.73 10.90
C CYS A 49 5.81 13.21 10.87
N ASP A 50 6.71 14.11 10.48
CA ASP A 50 6.40 15.56 10.34
C ASP A 50 5.24 15.81 9.35
N LEU A 51 5.23 15.08 8.24
CA LEU A 51 4.16 15.19 7.25
C LEU A 51 2.84 14.59 7.74
N GLN A 52 2.89 13.49 8.47
CA GLN A 52 1.69 12.86 9.04
C GLN A 52 1.04 13.75 10.09
N GLU A 53 1.82 14.42 10.96
CA GLU A 53 1.27 15.39 11.92
C GLU A 53 0.52 16.53 11.21
N LYS A 54 1.09 17.06 10.12
CA LYS A 54 0.44 18.09 9.31
C LYS A 54 -0.80 17.59 8.60
N LEU A 55 -0.75 16.36 8.05
CA LEU A 55 -1.90 15.71 7.44
C LEU A 55 -3.06 15.60 8.45
N TYR A 56 -2.77 15.09 9.64
CA TYR A 56 -3.73 14.93 10.72
C TYR A 56 -4.32 16.25 11.18
N ALA A 57 -3.46 17.25 11.42
CA ALA A 57 -3.90 18.58 11.86
C ALA A 57 -4.70 19.34 10.81
N GLN A 58 -4.37 19.19 9.51
CA GLN A 58 -5.06 19.85 8.41
C GLN A 58 -6.44 19.25 8.14
N ASP A 59 -6.60 17.94 8.33
CA ASP A 59 -7.86 17.17 8.23
C ASP A 59 -8.63 17.40 6.91
N ARG A 60 -7.91 17.41 5.78
CA ARG A 60 -8.51 17.61 4.44
C ARG A 60 -8.29 16.45 3.50
N TRP A 61 -7.12 15.85 3.54
CA TRP A 61 -6.71 14.72 2.71
C TRP A 61 -6.73 13.44 3.52
N ALA A 62 -6.98 12.33 2.86
CA ALA A 62 -6.63 11.00 3.36
C ALA A 62 -5.64 10.35 2.40
N VAL A 63 -4.84 9.42 2.89
CA VAL A 63 -3.90 8.66 2.06
C VAL A 63 -4.19 7.18 2.22
N LEU A 64 -4.45 6.50 1.11
CA LEU A 64 -4.63 5.06 1.06
C LEU A 64 -3.38 4.40 0.46
N VAL A 65 -2.69 3.60 1.25
CA VAL A 65 -1.51 2.82 0.85
C VAL A 65 -1.93 1.39 0.62
N ILE A 66 -1.75 0.88 -0.57
CA ILE A 66 -2.05 -0.51 -0.94
C ILE A 66 -0.76 -1.28 -1.14
N LEU A 67 -0.62 -2.41 -0.46
CA LEU A 67 0.51 -3.32 -0.60
C LEU A 67 0.03 -4.66 -1.17
N GLN A 68 0.46 -4.97 -2.37
CA GLN A 68 0.22 -6.25 -3.04
C GLN A 68 1.53 -6.99 -3.27
N ALA A 69 1.53 -8.29 -3.08
CA ALA A 69 2.69 -9.14 -3.32
C ALA A 69 2.34 -10.61 -3.14
N MET A 70 3.16 -11.47 -3.70
CA MET A 70 3.21 -12.89 -3.35
C MET A 70 3.51 -13.08 -1.85
N ASP A 71 3.19 -14.26 -1.31
CA ASP A 71 3.50 -14.57 0.08
C ASP A 71 5.02 -14.57 0.31
N ALA A 72 5.41 -14.28 1.54
CA ALA A 72 6.80 -14.07 1.96
C ALA A 72 7.54 -12.89 1.28
N ALA A 73 6.90 -12.08 0.42
CA ALA A 73 7.55 -10.91 -0.18
C ALA A 73 7.95 -9.84 0.86
N GLY A 74 7.25 -9.75 1.99
CA GLY A 74 7.62 -8.88 3.10
C GLY A 74 6.66 -7.72 3.39
N LYS A 75 5.39 -7.84 3.00
CA LYS A 75 4.34 -6.84 3.26
C LYS A 75 4.31 -6.38 4.71
N ASP A 76 4.09 -7.30 5.68
CA ASP A 76 4.03 -6.97 7.12
C ASP A 76 5.31 -6.31 7.64
N SER A 77 6.46 -6.80 7.17
CA SER A 77 7.75 -6.25 7.55
C SER A 77 7.93 -4.81 7.02
N THR A 78 7.45 -4.54 5.80
CA THR A 78 7.51 -3.20 5.22
C THR A 78 6.62 -2.25 6.00
N ILE A 79 5.37 -2.64 6.29
CA ILE A 79 4.45 -1.86 7.13
C ILE A 79 5.09 -1.55 8.48
N LYS A 80 5.57 -2.58 9.21
CA LYS A 80 6.19 -2.42 10.53
C LYS A 80 7.33 -1.40 10.54
N HIS A 81 8.20 -1.41 9.53
CA HIS A 81 9.40 -0.55 9.53
C HIS A 81 9.15 0.83 8.95
N VAL A 82 8.33 0.95 7.91
CA VAL A 82 8.03 2.24 7.28
C VAL A 82 7.11 3.08 8.16
N MET A 83 6.20 2.43 8.89
CA MET A 83 5.25 3.10 9.78
C MET A 83 5.76 3.24 11.22
N SER A 84 7.00 2.80 11.50
CA SER A 84 7.59 2.98 12.84
C SER A 84 7.78 4.47 13.14
N GLY A 85 7.33 4.90 14.31
CA GLY A 85 7.42 6.30 14.75
C GLY A 85 6.25 7.20 14.32
N LEU A 86 5.37 6.78 13.42
CA LEU A 86 4.14 7.52 13.13
C LEU A 86 3.16 7.46 14.29
N ASN A 87 2.39 8.53 14.48
CA ASN A 87 1.33 8.54 15.48
C ASN A 87 0.24 7.51 15.11
N PRO A 88 0.01 6.49 15.94
CA PRO A 88 -0.97 5.44 15.63
C PRO A 88 -2.41 5.95 15.51
N GLN A 89 -2.77 7.08 16.13
CA GLN A 89 -4.09 7.71 15.96
C GLN A 89 -4.33 8.22 14.54
N GLY A 90 -3.27 8.53 13.81
CA GLY A 90 -3.33 8.99 12.42
C GLY A 90 -3.14 7.88 11.39
N CYS A 91 -3.12 6.60 11.82
CA CYS A 91 -2.90 5.45 10.94
C CYS A 91 -3.91 4.33 11.22
N SER A 92 -4.32 3.62 10.18
CA SER A 92 -5.07 2.37 10.30
C SER A 92 -4.49 1.31 9.38
N VAL A 93 -4.47 0.05 9.82
CA VAL A 93 -4.01 -1.08 9.01
C VAL A 93 -5.14 -2.10 8.90
N THR A 94 -5.54 -2.37 7.67
CA THR A 94 -6.52 -3.41 7.35
C THR A 94 -5.83 -4.53 6.58
N SER A 95 -5.90 -5.76 7.10
CA SER A 95 -5.38 -6.95 6.41
C SER A 95 -6.55 -7.72 5.80
N PHE A 96 -6.63 -7.73 4.48
CA PHE A 96 -7.66 -8.46 3.76
C PHE A 96 -7.30 -9.94 3.68
N LYS A 97 -8.14 -10.77 4.27
CA LYS A 97 -8.11 -12.24 4.18
C LYS A 97 -9.16 -12.71 3.17
N ALA A 98 -9.36 -14.02 3.09
CA ALA A 98 -10.48 -14.58 2.34
C ALA A 98 -11.79 -13.88 2.77
N PRO A 99 -12.70 -13.57 1.82
CA PRO A 99 -13.94 -12.89 2.13
C PRO A 99 -14.81 -13.73 3.09
N SER A 100 -15.46 -13.05 4.03
CA SER A 100 -16.48 -13.64 4.91
C SER A 100 -17.79 -13.89 4.13
N ALA A 101 -18.76 -14.54 4.76
CA ALA A 101 -20.09 -14.71 4.18
C ALA A 101 -20.76 -13.34 3.93
N GLU A 102 -20.62 -12.39 4.86
CA GLU A 102 -21.11 -11.01 4.70
C GLU A 102 -20.43 -10.30 3.52
N ASP A 103 -19.11 -10.45 3.37
CA ASP A 103 -18.38 -9.85 2.24
C ASP A 103 -18.89 -10.39 0.89
N LEU A 104 -19.23 -11.70 0.83
CA LEU A 104 -19.75 -12.35 -0.38
C LEU A 104 -21.23 -12.02 -0.68
N ASP A 105 -21.97 -11.43 0.26
CA ASP A 105 -23.32 -10.92 0.04
C ASP A 105 -23.33 -9.53 -0.60
N HIS A 106 -22.16 -8.90 -0.69
CA HIS A 106 -21.97 -7.57 -1.27
C HIS A 106 -21.05 -7.61 -2.50
N GLU A 107 -20.98 -6.50 -3.22
CA GLU A 107 -20.08 -6.35 -4.37
C GLU A 107 -18.60 -6.27 -3.89
N PHE A 108 -17.68 -6.62 -4.76
CA PHE A 108 -16.28 -6.88 -4.39
C PHE A 108 -15.49 -5.69 -3.81
N LEU A 109 -15.94 -4.44 -4.01
CA LEU A 109 -15.33 -3.24 -3.42
C LEU A 109 -15.87 -2.88 -2.03
N TRP A 110 -17.02 -3.46 -1.64
CA TRP A 110 -17.73 -3.08 -0.41
C TRP A 110 -16.87 -3.18 0.85
N ARG A 111 -16.19 -4.31 1.06
CA ARG A 111 -15.32 -4.48 2.23
C ARG A 111 -14.15 -3.52 2.27
N ALA A 112 -13.64 -3.12 1.09
CA ALA A 112 -12.60 -2.11 0.97
C ALA A 112 -13.14 -0.72 1.28
N THR A 113 -14.34 -0.39 0.79
CA THR A 113 -15.02 0.88 1.05
C THR A 113 -15.25 1.13 2.54
N ARG A 114 -15.65 0.10 3.30
CA ARG A 114 -15.80 0.19 4.76
C ARG A 114 -14.51 0.44 5.52
N SER A 115 -13.38 0.12 4.92
CA SER A 115 -12.05 0.22 5.54
C SER A 115 -11.26 1.45 5.09
N LEU A 116 -11.86 2.33 4.27
CA LEU A 116 -11.19 3.53 3.80
C LEU A 116 -10.76 4.44 4.95
N PRO A 117 -9.60 5.11 4.83
CA PRO A 117 -9.16 6.05 5.86
C PRO A 117 -10.04 7.29 5.91
N GLU A 118 -10.28 7.77 7.12
CA GLU A 118 -10.87 9.07 7.38
C GLU A 118 -9.91 10.19 6.92
N ARG A 119 -10.43 11.41 6.78
CA ARG A 119 -9.58 12.60 6.53
C ARG A 119 -8.55 12.75 7.64
N GLY A 120 -7.39 13.28 7.30
CA GLY A 120 -6.27 13.41 8.23
C GLY A 120 -5.49 12.10 8.48
N LYS A 121 -5.94 10.95 7.96
CA LYS A 121 -5.35 9.65 8.27
C LYS A 121 -4.68 8.98 7.08
N ILE A 122 -3.74 8.08 7.40
CA ILE A 122 -3.11 7.15 6.46
C ILE A 122 -3.70 5.76 6.71
N GLY A 123 -4.48 5.25 5.75
CA GLY A 123 -4.96 3.87 5.73
C GLY A 123 -3.99 2.97 4.98
N ILE A 124 -3.69 1.81 5.53
CA ILE A 124 -2.78 0.83 4.92
C ILE A 124 -3.56 -0.46 4.68
N PHE A 125 -3.68 -0.84 3.42
CA PHE A 125 -4.28 -2.10 3.01
C PHE A 125 -3.17 -3.13 2.76
N ASN A 126 -3.06 -4.12 3.65
CA ASN A 126 -2.25 -5.31 3.45
C ASN A 126 -3.07 -6.32 2.66
N ARG A 127 -2.79 -6.46 1.37
CA ARG A 127 -3.72 -6.93 0.33
C ARG A 127 -4.89 -5.94 0.18
N SER A 128 -5.77 -6.12 -0.79
CA SER A 128 -6.87 -5.17 -1.04
C SER A 128 -7.91 -5.77 -1.97
N TYR A 129 -8.77 -4.94 -2.53
CA TYR A 129 -9.69 -5.29 -3.61
C TYR A 129 -8.99 -5.81 -4.89
N TYR A 130 -7.69 -5.67 -5.00
CA TYR A 130 -6.92 -6.26 -6.09
C TYR A 130 -6.84 -7.80 -6.02
N GLU A 131 -7.11 -8.41 -4.87
CA GLU A 131 -7.24 -9.88 -4.77
C GLU A 131 -8.29 -10.41 -5.75
N GLU A 132 -9.30 -9.62 -6.07
CA GLU A 132 -10.40 -9.96 -6.97
C GLU A 132 -9.99 -10.08 -8.45
N VAL A 133 -8.82 -9.56 -8.82
CA VAL A 133 -8.21 -9.71 -10.15
C VAL A 133 -6.88 -10.46 -10.10
N LEU A 134 -6.50 -10.95 -8.92
CA LEU A 134 -5.30 -11.75 -8.66
C LEU A 134 -5.69 -13.17 -8.23
N VAL A 135 -5.99 -13.37 -6.95
CA VAL A 135 -6.33 -14.68 -6.40
C VAL A 135 -7.56 -15.28 -7.06
N VAL A 136 -8.63 -14.50 -7.19
CA VAL A 136 -9.89 -14.97 -7.83
C VAL A 136 -9.67 -15.34 -9.30
N ARG A 137 -8.71 -14.71 -9.98
CA ARG A 137 -8.38 -15.02 -11.37
C ARG A 137 -7.56 -16.31 -11.49
N VAL A 138 -6.65 -16.56 -10.55
CA VAL A 138 -5.83 -17.80 -10.50
C VAL A 138 -6.67 -18.98 -10.03
N HIS A 139 -7.66 -18.73 -9.15
CA HIS A 139 -8.58 -19.70 -8.57
C HIS A 139 -10.03 -19.37 -8.94
N PRO A 140 -10.45 -19.68 -10.19
CA PRO A 140 -11.76 -19.27 -10.69
C PRO A 140 -12.94 -19.89 -9.92
N GLU A 141 -12.73 -20.97 -9.17
CA GLU A 141 -13.73 -21.54 -8.26
C GLU A 141 -14.14 -20.57 -7.15
N ILE A 142 -13.30 -19.56 -6.82
CA ILE A 142 -13.64 -18.52 -5.85
C ILE A 142 -14.71 -17.58 -6.43
N LEU A 143 -14.62 -17.29 -7.73
CA LEU A 143 -15.59 -16.43 -8.41
C LEU A 143 -17.03 -16.97 -8.28
N SER A 144 -17.21 -18.28 -8.32
CA SER A 144 -18.54 -18.90 -8.19
C SER A 144 -19.19 -18.64 -6.83
N ARG A 145 -18.39 -18.34 -5.79
CA ARG A 145 -18.88 -18.04 -4.43
C ARG A 145 -19.48 -16.64 -4.32
N GLU A 146 -19.13 -15.74 -5.23
CA GLU A 146 -19.65 -14.37 -5.25
C GLU A 146 -21.12 -14.30 -5.74
N ARG A 147 -21.66 -15.40 -6.25
CA ARG A 147 -23.08 -15.53 -6.68
C ARG A 147 -23.53 -14.46 -7.67
N LEU A 148 -22.61 -14.04 -8.55
CA LEU A 148 -22.94 -13.10 -9.62
C LEU A 148 -24.00 -13.72 -10.56
N PRO A 149 -24.91 -12.91 -11.13
CA PRO A 149 -25.80 -13.35 -12.20
C PRO A 149 -24.99 -14.01 -13.34
N PRO A 150 -25.39 -15.19 -13.84
CA PRO A 150 -24.60 -15.94 -14.83
C PRO A 150 -24.23 -15.13 -16.08
N ASP A 151 -25.10 -14.23 -16.51
CA ASP A 151 -24.88 -13.37 -17.69
C ASP A 151 -23.73 -12.38 -17.51
N LEU A 152 -23.36 -12.07 -16.26
CA LEU A 152 -22.24 -11.20 -15.92
C LEU A 152 -20.90 -11.95 -15.83
N VAL A 153 -20.92 -13.28 -15.68
CA VAL A 153 -19.73 -14.12 -15.62
C VAL A 153 -19.32 -14.52 -17.04
N SER A 154 -18.65 -13.62 -17.74
CA SER A 154 -18.20 -13.82 -19.11
C SER A 154 -16.67 -13.74 -19.20
N GLY A 155 -16.09 -14.09 -20.35
CA GLY A 155 -14.64 -13.91 -20.61
C GLY A 155 -14.15 -12.46 -20.47
N LYS A 156 -15.06 -11.49 -20.38
CA LYS A 156 -14.73 -10.06 -20.18
C LYS A 156 -14.78 -9.60 -18.72
N ILE A 157 -15.10 -10.48 -17.77
CA ILE A 157 -15.27 -10.10 -16.36
C ILE A 157 -14.03 -9.40 -15.78
N TRP A 158 -12.83 -9.85 -16.15
CA TRP A 158 -11.58 -9.24 -15.66
C TRP A 158 -11.40 -7.81 -16.17
N GLN A 159 -11.74 -7.56 -17.45
CA GLN A 159 -11.70 -6.20 -17.99
C GLN A 159 -12.72 -5.31 -17.28
N GLY A 160 -13.93 -5.79 -17.05
CA GLY A 160 -14.95 -5.06 -16.28
C GLY A 160 -14.45 -4.70 -14.88
N ARG A 161 -13.81 -5.65 -14.15
CA ARG A 161 -13.22 -5.38 -12.84
C ARG A 161 -12.10 -4.34 -12.87
N PHE A 162 -11.25 -4.35 -13.90
CA PHE A 162 -10.24 -3.30 -14.06
C PHE A 162 -10.87 -1.92 -14.29
N ASP A 163 -11.94 -1.86 -15.08
CA ASP A 163 -12.66 -0.61 -15.34
C ASP A 163 -13.34 -0.09 -14.06
N ASP A 164 -13.97 -0.96 -13.27
CA ASP A 164 -14.58 -0.64 -11.98
C ASP A 164 -13.55 -0.15 -10.98
N ILE A 165 -12.40 -0.82 -10.86
CA ILE A 165 -11.29 -0.40 -9.99
C ILE A 165 -10.78 0.99 -10.39
N ASN A 166 -10.58 1.23 -11.68
CA ASN A 166 -10.14 2.53 -12.19
C ASN A 166 -11.19 3.63 -11.92
N ALA A 167 -12.47 3.31 -12.07
CA ALA A 167 -13.57 4.22 -11.75
C ALA A 167 -13.62 4.53 -10.25
N TYR A 168 -13.44 3.52 -9.40
CA TYR A 168 -13.39 3.65 -7.95
C TYR A 168 -12.20 4.51 -7.49
N GLU A 169 -10.99 4.23 -7.95
CA GLU A 169 -9.81 5.02 -7.60
C GLU A 169 -9.90 6.48 -8.10
N ARG A 170 -10.54 6.69 -9.25
CA ARG A 170 -10.87 8.03 -9.74
C ARG A 170 -11.88 8.75 -8.82
N TYR A 171 -12.90 8.03 -8.37
CA TYR A 171 -13.87 8.55 -7.39
C TYR A 171 -13.18 8.93 -6.08
N LEU A 172 -12.35 8.06 -5.51
CA LEU A 172 -11.59 8.33 -4.30
C LEU A 172 -10.72 9.59 -4.42
N SER A 173 -9.97 9.71 -5.53
CA SER A 173 -9.11 10.86 -5.78
C SER A 173 -9.88 12.19 -5.84
N ARG A 174 -11.07 12.20 -6.45
CA ARG A 174 -11.94 13.38 -6.50
C ARG A 174 -12.51 13.76 -5.13
N ASN A 175 -12.53 12.82 -4.19
CA ASN A 175 -13.00 13.01 -2.83
C ASN A 175 -11.88 13.22 -1.81
N GLY A 176 -10.66 13.52 -2.28
CA GLY A 176 -9.53 13.86 -1.41
C GLY A 176 -8.83 12.66 -0.78
N ILE A 177 -8.97 11.47 -1.36
CA ILE A 177 -8.21 10.29 -0.96
C ILE A 177 -7.12 10.04 -2.01
N VAL A 178 -5.87 10.16 -1.59
CA VAL A 178 -4.71 9.86 -2.44
C VAL A 178 -4.39 8.38 -2.37
N VAL A 179 -4.41 7.69 -3.51
CA VAL A 179 -4.15 6.26 -3.60
C VAL A 179 -2.72 6.00 -4.05
N LEU A 180 -1.97 5.26 -3.24
CA LEU A 180 -0.61 4.79 -3.51
C LEU A 180 -0.58 3.27 -3.55
N LYS A 181 -0.11 2.71 -4.65
CA LYS A 181 -0.12 1.26 -4.86
C LYS A 181 1.30 0.74 -5.00
N PHE A 182 1.63 -0.28 -4.22
CA PHE A 182 2.93 -0.93 -4.20
C PHE A 182 2.78 -2.42 -4.52
N PHE A 183 3.45 -2.86 -5.57
CA PHE A 183 3.69 -4.27 -5.83
C PHE A 183 5.11 -4.60 -5.37
N LEU A 184 5.23 -5.44 -4.33
CA LEU A 184 6.52 -5.93 -3.85
C LEU A 184 6.97 -7.10 -4.73
N ASN A 185 7.82 -6.78 -5.71
CA ASN A 185 8.32 -7.72 -6.70
C ASN A 185 9.44 -8.57 -6.11
N VAL A 186 9.09 -9.75 -5.58
CA VAL A 186 10.04 -10.75 -5.04
C VAL A 186 10.34 -11.81 -6.08
N SER A 187 11.60 -12.26 -6.18
CA SER A 187 11.94 -13.39 -7.05
C SER A 187 11.44 -14.72 -6.48
N LYS A 188 11.13 -15.66 -7.38
CA LYS A 188 10.75 -17.05 -6.98
C LYS A 188 11.85 -17.71 -6.14
N LYS A 189 13.12 -17.39 -6.41
CA LYS A 189 14.28 -17.88 -5.67
C LYS A 189 14.30 -17.35 -4.24
N GLU A 190 14.14 -16.04 -4.07
CA GLU A 190 14.16 -15.41 -2.75
C GLU A 190 12.92 -15.80 -1.93
N GLN A 191 11.76 -15.94 -2.54
CA GLN A 191 10.57 -16.44 -1.86
C GLN A 191 10.80 -17.86 -1.29
N LYS A 192 11.40 -18.77 -2.09
CA LYS A 192 11.77 -20.10 -1.63
C LYS A 192 12.71 -20.05 -0.42
N ARG A 193 13.75 -19.23 -0.48
CA ARG A 193 14.70 -19.04 0.62
C ARG A 193 13.98 -18.59 1.91
N ARG A 194 13.04 -17.63 1.79
CA ARG A 194 12.28 -17.12 2.94
C ARG A 194 11.31 -18.15 3.52
N PHE A 195 10.73 -19.02 2.70
CA PHE A 195 9.91 -20.11 3.21
C PHE A 195 10.74 -21.14 3.98
N LEU A 196 11.91 -21.53 3.45
CA LEU A 196 12.82 -22.42 4.16
C LEU A 196 13.27 -21.79 5.50
N GLU A 197 13.65 -20.53 5.52
CA GLU A 197 13.98 -19.79 6.74
C GLU A 197 12.84 -19.83 7.78
N ARG A 198 11.57 -19.77 7.34
CA ARG A 198 10.41 -19.88 8.25
C ARG A 198 10.25 -21.28 8.84
N LEU A 199 10.64 -22.33 8.10
CA LEU A 199 10.58 -23.70 8.58
C LEU A 199 11.71 -24.00 9.55
N ASP A 200 12.90 -23.45 9.29
CA ASP A 200 14.10 -23.69 10.09
C ASP A 200 14.11 -22.92 11.42
N GLU A 201 13.37 -21.79 11.51
CA GLU A 201 13.30 -20.95 12.71
C GLU A 201 12.00 -21.18 13.49
N PRO A 202 12.03 -21.86 14.67
CA PRO A 202 10.85 -22.19 15.46
C PRO A 202 9.95 -20.97 15.76
N GLU A 203 10.55 -19.80 16.03
CA GLU A 203 9.82 -18.55 16.31
C GLU A 203 9.06 -18.00 15.09
N LYS A 204 9.35 -18.51 13.89
CA LYS A 204 8.69 -18.13 12.64
C LYS A 204 7.72 -19.19 12.13
N ASN A 205 7.70 -20.39 12.71
CA ASN A 205 6.87 -21.51 12.23
C ASN A 205 5.37 -21.15 12.23
N TRP A 206 4.90 -20.38 13.20
CA TRP A 206 3.50 -19.95 13.27
C TRP A 206 3.02 -19.13 12.06
N LYS A 207 3.95 -18.58 11.28
CA LYS A 207 3.66 -17.85 10.03
C LYS A 207 3.63 -18.74 8.81
N PHE A 208 4.00 -20.01 8.96
CA PHE A 208 4.06 -20.95 7.86
C PHE A 208 2.69 -21.55 7.60
N SER A 209 2.28 -21.57 6.34
CA SER A 209 1.12 -22.33 5.88
C SER A 209 1.55 -23.28 4.75
N ALA A 210 1.11 -24.52 4.82
CA ALA A 210 1.34 -25.48 3.73
C ALA A 210 0.69 -25.00 2.42
N SER A 211 -0.44 -24.31 2.50
CA SER A 211 -1.10 -23.71 1.33
C SER A 211 -0.22 -22.69 0.61
N ASP A 212 0.60 -21.90 1.34
CA ASP A 212 1.51 -20.93 0.71
C ASP A 212 2.54 -21.62 -0.23
N VAL A 213 2.92 -22.86 0.09
CA VAL A 213 3.84 -23.65 -0.74
C VAL A 213 3.13 -24.19 -1.97
N LEU A 214 1.86 -24.57 -1.84
CA LEU A 214 1.04 -25.01 -2.98
C LEU A 214 0.78 -23.85 -3.95
N GLU A 215 0.51 -22.66 -3.43
CA GLU A 215 0.34 -21.45 -4.25
C GLU A 215 1.54 -21.13 -5.14
N ARG A 216 2.75 -21.55 -4.76
CA ARG A 216 3.94 -21.41 -5.63
C ARG A 216 3.85 -22.21 -6.93
N GLN A 217 3.00 -23.22 -7.03
CA GLN A 217 2.80 -23.98 -8.27
C GLN A 217 2.16 -23.08 -9.33
N HIS A 218 1.34 -22.12 -8.92
CA HIS A 218 0.67 -21.13 -9.76
C HIS A 218 1.51 -19.86 -10.00
N TRP A 219 2.84 -19.95 -9.82
CA TRP A 219 3.72 -18.77 -9.93
C TRP A 219 3.54 -17.99 -11.24
N ASN A 220 3.48 -18.69 -12.37
CA ASN A 220 3.41 -18.04 -13.67
C ASN A 220 2.03 -17.37 -13.90
N GLU A 221 0.97 -18.02 -13.44
CA GLU A 221 -0.39 -17.49 -13.46
C GLU A 221 -0.49 -16.21 -12.64
N TYR A 222 0.08 -16.21 -11.43
CA TYR A 222 0.16 -15.01 -10.61
C TYR A 222 0.98 -13.90 -11.26
N MET A 223 2.16 -14.20 -11.83
CA MET A 223 2.96 -13.17 -12.51
C MET A 223 2.23 -12.59 -13.70
N GLY A 224 1.52 -13.40 -14.47
CA GLY A 224 0.64 -12.93 -15.56
C GLY A 224 -0.50 -12.04 -15.04
N ALA A 225 -1.17 -12.44 -13.94
CA ALA A 225 -2.24 -11.66 -13.33
C ALA A 225 -1.73 -10.31 -12.78
N TYR A 226 -0.55 -10.29 -12.13
CA TYR A 226 0.10 -9.05 -11.68
C TYR A 226 0.45 -8.13 -12.87
N GLU A 227 1.01 -8.67 -13.94
CA GLU A 227 1.35 -7.88 -15.12
C GLU A 227 0.10 -7.25 -15.74
N ASP A 228 -0.96 -8.02 -15.92
CA ASP A 228 -2.23 -7.53 -16.46
C ASP A 228 -2.89 -6.50 -15.53
N MET A 229 -2.90 -6.76 -14.22
CA MET A 229 -3.41 -5.82 -13.23
C MET A 229 -2.70 -4.47 -13.32
N ILE A 230 -1.37 -4.47 -13.35
CA ILE A 230 -0.59 -3.24 -13.42
C ILE A 230 -0.82 -2.54 -14.76
N ARG A 231 -0.85 -3.27 -15.88
CA ARG A 231 -1.16 -2.72 -17.20
C ARG A 231 -2.48 -1.97 -17.24
N ASN A 232 -3.51 -2.58 -16.68
CA ASN A 232 -4.87 -2.07 -16.81
C ASN A 232 -5.25 -1.05 -15.72
N THR A 233 -4.49 -0.97 -14.63
CA THR A 233 -4.85 -0.11 -13.50
C THR A 233 -3.79 0.92 -13.10
N SER A 234 -2.66 1.01 -13.81
CA SER A 234 -1.72 2.13 -13.62
C SER A 234 -2.26 3.39 -14.25
N THR A 235 -2.45 4.42 -13.43
CA THR A 235 -2.89 5.74 -13.88
C THR A 235 -2.04 6.83 -13.23
N GLU A 236 -1.98 8.01 -13.82
CA GLU A 236 -1.23 9.14 -13.23
C GLU A 236 -1.74 9.52 -11.84
N ARG A 237 -3.04 9.34 -11.57
CA ARG A 237 -3.67 9.63 -10.26
C ARG A 237 -3.35 8.60 -9.21
N ALA A 238 -3.31 7.33 -9.60
CA ALA A 238 -3.07 6.18 -8.74
C ALA A 238 -2.04 5.25 -9.40
N PRO A 239 -0.77 5.65 -9.40
CA PRO A 239 0.31 4.88 -10.03
C PRO A 239 0.63 3.63 -9.21
N TRP A 240 1.10 2.60 -9.89
CA TRP A 240 1.79 1.49 -9.25
C TRP A 240 3.27 1.81 -9.06
N TYR A 241 3.81 1.39 -7.94
CA TYR A 241 5.25 1.31 -7.69
C TYR A 241 5.67 -0.15 -7.68
N ILE A 242 6.55 -0.55 -8.61
CA ILE A 242 7.04 -1.92 -8.75
C ILE A 242 8.32 -2.04 -7.94
N VAL A 243 8.17 -2.37 -6.67
CA VAL A 243 9.25 -2.26 -5.68
C VAL A 243 10.09 -3.53 -5.66
N PRO A 244 11.43 -3.47 -5.92
CA PRO A 244 12.31 -4.61 -5.73
C PRO A 244 12.22 -5.13 -4.30
N ALA A 245 12.01 -6.44 -4.13
CA ALA A 245 11.70 -7.00 -2.82
C ALA A 245 12.64 -8.12 -2.35
N ASP A 246 13.67 -8.46 -3.09
CA ASP A 246 14.67 -9.43 -2.65
C ASP A 246 15.51 -8.86 -1.50
N HIS A 247 15.76 -7.56 -1.49
CA HIS A 247 16.43 -6.84 -0.41
C HIS A 247 15.43 -6.04 0.43
N LYS A 248 14.90 -6.61 1.53
CA LYS A 248 13.93 -5.96 2.43
C LYS A 248 14.31 -4.55 2.87
N TRP A 249 15.60 -4.30 3.08
CA TRP A 249 16.11 -2.99 3.47
C TRP A 249 15.91 -1.95 2.35
N PHE A 250 16.10 -2.34 1.08
CA PHE A 250 15.86 -1.45 -0.05
C PHE A 250 14.36 -1.23 -0.31
N THR A 251 13.57 -2.30 -0.23
CA THR A 251 12.10 -2.21 -0.30
C THR A 251 11.53 -1.12 0.62
N ARG A 252 12.02 -1.07 1.86
CA ARG A 252 11.58 -0.10 2.87
C ARG A 252 11.94 1.34 2.49
N VAL A 253 13.14 1.56 1.96
CA VAL A 253 13.60 2.87 1.48
C VAL A 253 12.70 3.36 0.35
N VAL A 254 12.43 2.51 -0.65
CA VAL A 254 11.58 2.87 -1.79
C VAL A 254 10.18 3.25 -1.35
N VAL A 255 9.56 2.46 -0.48
CA VAL A 255 8.20 2.72 0.01
C VAL A 255 8.14 3.99 0.86
N ALA A 256 9.09 4.20 1.78
CA ALA A 256 9.16 5.41 2.60
C ALA A 256 9.35 6.67 1.74
N GLU A 257 10.26 6.62 0.77
CA GLU A 257 10.52 7.74 -0.13
C GLU A 257 9.32 8.08 -1.03
N ALA A 258 8.59 7.07 -1.51
CA ALA A 258 7.37 7.27 -2.28
C ALA A 258 6.29 7.98 -1.46
N LEU A 259 6.09 7.55 -0.20
CA LEU A 259 5.15 8.17 0.73
C LEU A 259 5.51 9.62 1.01
N VAL A 260 6.76 9.89 1.39
CA VAL A 260 7.25 11.26 1.63
C VAL A 260 7.04 12.14 0.39
N HIS A 261 7.40 11.63 -0.79
CA HIS A 261 7.26 12.38 -2.04
C HIS A 261 5.81 12.77 -2.34
N VAL A 262 4.87 11.89 -2.09
CA VAL A 262 3.44 12.16 -2.33
C VAL A 262 2.88 13.11 -1.30
N LEU A 263 3.18 12.91 -0.02
CA LEU A 263 2.74 13.81 1.05
C LEU A 263 3.31 15.23 0.89
N ASP A 264 4.56 15.37 0.47
CA ASP A 264 5.16 16.68 0.17
C ASP A 264 4.39 17.44 -0.93
N LYS A 265 3.82 16.74 -1.92
CA LYS A 265 3.03 17.36 -2.98
C LYS A 265 1.66 17.87 -2.52
N LEU A 266 1.16 17.42 -1.38
CA LEU A 266 -0.13 17.85 -0.85
C LEU A 266 -0.08 19.25 -0.20
N ASN A 267 1.11 19.87 -0.10
CA ASN A 267 1.31 21.18 0.53
C ASN A 267 0.70 21.24 1.94
N LEU A 268 0.99 20.20 2.74
CA LEU A 268 0.46 20.06 4.09
C LEU A 268 1.02 21.14 5.03
N SER A 269 0.15 21.71 5.85
CA SER A 269 0.51 22.73 6.85
C SER A 269 -0.40 22.65 8.06
N PHE A 270 0.09 23.07 9.21
CA PHE A 270 -0.78 23.25 10.37
C PHE A 270 -1.83 24.35 10.09
N PRO A 271 -3.07 24.20 10.60
CA PRO A 271 -4.10 25.22 10.46
C PRO A 271 -3.65 26.55 11.04
N LYS A 272 -3.92 27.64 10.32
CA LYS A 272 -3.66 28.99 10.84
C LYS A 272 -4.68 29.33 11.92
N VAL A 273 -4.20 29.79 13.05
CA VAL A 273 -5.03 30.28 14.15
C VAL A 273 -5.56 31.64 13.77
N ASP A 274 -6.89 31.80 13.73
CA ASP A 274 -7.54 33.11 13.48
C ASP A 274 -7.41 34.10 14.65
N ALA A 275 -7.91 35.31 14.48
CA ALA A 275 -7.79 36.39 15.48
C ALA A 275 -8.59 36.08 16.76
N GLU A 276 -9.73 35.39 16.65
CA GLU A 276 -10.59 35.03 17.78
C GLU A 276 -9.91 33.94 18.61
N LYS A 277 -9.47 32.87 17.99
CA LYS A 277 -8.71 31.82 18.64
C LYS A 277 -7.43 32.30 19.31
N ARG A 278 -6.74 33.29 18.70
CA ARG A 278 -5.57 33.94 19.35
C ARG A 278 -5.92 34.67 20.63
N LYS A 279 -7.11 35.33 20.69
CA LYS A 279 -7.61 35.96 21.93
C LYS A 279 -7.89 34.91 23.01
N ASP A 280 -8.52 33.83 22.63
CA ASP A 280 -8.83 32.73 23.57
C ASP A 280 -7.55 32.05 24.13
N LEU A 281 -6.56 31.82 23.27
CA LEU A 281 -5.26 31.30 23.70
C LEU A 281 -4.57 32.27 24.69
N LYS A 282 -4.66 33.58 24.49
CA LYS A 282 -4.11 34.55 25.43
C LYS A 282 -4.84 34.52 26.77
N LYS A 283 -6.20 34.47 26.77
CA LYS A 283 -7.00 34.37 27.99
C LYS A 283 -6.66 33.09 28.76
N ALA A 284 -6.67 31.93 28.08
CA ALA A 284 -6.32 30.65 28.67
C ALA A 284 -4.93 30.65 29.31
N ARG A 285 -3.94 31.26 28.63
CA ARG A 285 -2.57 31.40 29.17
C ARG A 285 -2.53 32.22 30.48
N ILE A 286 -3.34 33.27 30.58
CA ILE A 286 -3.43 34.10 31.81
C ILE A 286 -4.04 33.28 32.95
N ILE A 287 -5.12 32.56 32.70
CA ILE A 287 -5.78 31.69 33.67
C ILE A 287 -4.78 30.65 34.22
N LEU A 288 -4.15 29.87 33.32
CA LEU A 288 -3.21 28.83 33.72
C LEU A 288 -1.98 29.37 34.47
N LYS A 289 -1.52 30.57 34.18
CA LYS A 289 -0.40 31.19 34.94
C LYS A 289 -0.80 31.66 36.34
N ASN A 290 -2.09 31.89 36.57
CA ASN A 290 -2.63 32.36 37.86
C ASN A 290 -3.22 31.21 38.71
N GLU A 291 -3.25 29.97 38.18
CA GLU A 291 -3.53 28.80 38.98
C GLU A 291 -2.42 28.60 40.03
N LYS A 292 -2.82 28.49 41.30
CA LYS A 292 -1.93 28.28 42.45
C LYS A 292 -1.57 26.83 42.64
#